data_e73ef0159752ff3156b50158a5a1e032
#
_entry.id   e73ef0159752ff3156b50158a5a1e032
#
_cell.length_a   1.000
_cell.length_b   1.000
_cell.length_c   1.000
_cell.angle_alpha   90.00
_cell.angle_beta   90.00
_cell.angle_gamma   90.00
#
_symmetry.space_group_name_H-M   'P 1'
#
loop_
_entity.id
_entity.type
_entity.pdbx_description
1 polymer ?
#
loop_
_entity_poly.entity_id
_entity_poly.type
_entity_poly.pdbx_seq_one_letter_code
_entity_poly.pdbx_strand_id
1 'polypeptide(L)'
;RARYNAYKAYGPDGCQTTDETADEDLANINALNEFTDIKLVDFEEGVKSGMIEYIGQECVESFYQDVLKCSLNSDVVARSGFKIVYSPLNGSGNKPVREILKRIGIKEEDLTVVPEQEHPDGHFPTCPYPNPEIRQALELGLKLCEETGSDLMLATDPDCDRVGIAVKTGNDYKLLTGNEVGALMLYYIASQRKALGKMPKDPICIKTIVTTDLTNRIAEEFGVEIVEILTGFKYIGEQIGLLEAKGEADRYILGFEESYGYLPGPHVRDKDAVSGSMMICEMAAYYATQGKSLVDVLNELYAKYGYYLCTQQSFAFEGESGMNQMAEIMAHLQAHPLQELEGEKVVLYKDYKAQVAIDNRTGEKSSTGLPQSSVLSFTLENGNKFIIRPSGTEPKIKFYFFVLGKDEAEARAAEKVLAENCTKLLKA
;
A
#
# COMPACT_ATOMS: atom_id res chain seq x y z
N ARG A 1 -7.94 -7.23 -14.29
CA ARG A 1 -8.96 -6.96 -15.35
C ARG A 1 -8.80 -8.01 -16.45
N ALA A 2 -9.89 -8.57 -16.98
CA ALA A 2 -9.87 -9.58 -18.02
C ALA A 2 -9.09 -9.18 -19.31
N ARG A 3 -8.97 -7.89 -19.59
CA ARG A 3 -8.27 -7.37 -20.78
C ARG A 3 -6.76 -7.20 -20.61
N TYR A 4 -6.23 -7.33 -19.39
CA TYR A 4 -4.83 -7.12 -19.10
C TYR A 4 -4.18 -8.45 -18.75
N ASN A 5 -3.00 -8.67 -19.29
CA ASN A 5 -2.15 -9.79 -18.96
C ASN A 5 -0.77 -9.22 -18.60
N ALA A 6 -0.23 -9.66 -17.47
CA ALA A 6 1.07 -9.23 -17.00
C ALA A 6 1.72 -10.30 -16.12
N TYR A 7 3.01 -10.19 -15.91
CA TYR A 7 3.75 -10.96 -14.92
C TYR A 7 4.70 -10.03 -14.14
N LYS A 8 5.11 -10.47 -12.96
CA LYS A 8 6.12 -9.81 -12.16
C LYS A 8 7.38 -10.69 -12.16
N ALA A 9 8.54 -10.10 -12.43
CA ALA A 9 9.82 -10.78 -12.34
C ALA A 9 10.48 -10.50 -10.98
N TYR A 10 11.06 -11.52 -10.38
CA TYR A 10 11.73 -11.46 -9.09
C TYR A 10 13.15 -12.00 -9.21
N GLY A 11 14.09 -11.36 -8.50
CA GLY A 11 15.47 -11.80 -8.42
C GLY A 11 15.67 -12.99 -7.47
N PRO A 12 16.88 -13.53 -7.40
CA PRO A 12 17.22 -14.64 -6.49
C PRO A 12 17.13 -14.27 -5.01
N ASP A 13 17.09 -12.99 -4.70
CA ASP A 13 16.88 -12.41 -3.36
C ASP A 13 15.39 -12.33 -2.97
N GLY A 14 14.48 -12.69 -3.89
CA GLY A 14 13.03 -12.60 -3.71
C GLY A 14 12.46 -11.19 -3.88
N CYS A 15 13.27 -10.18 -4.22
CA CYS A 15 12.78 -8.85 -4.57
C CYS A 15 12.29 -8.79 -6.01
N GLN A 16 11.26 -7.97 -6.27
CA GLN A 16 10.93 -7.60 -7.64
C GLN A 16 12.13 -6.91 -8.28
N THR A 17 12.44 -7.22 -9.54
CA THR A 17 13.63 -6.70 -10.24
C THR A 17 13.72 -5.18 -10.14
N THR A 18 14.89 -4.69 -9.76
CA THR A 18 15.23 -3.26 -9.70
C THR A 18 15.50 -2.71 -11.10
N ASP A 19 15.69 -1.38 -11.20
CA ASP A 19 15.77 -0.71 -12.51
C ASP A 19 16.89 -1.26 -13.39
N GLU A 20 18.09 -1.53 -12.84
CA GLU A 20 19.25 -2.06 -13.59
C GLU A 20 18.93 -3.44 -14.21
N THR A 21 18.43 -4.38 -13.43
CA THR A 21 18.06 -5.71 -13.91
C THR A 21 16.87 -5.66 -14.88
N ALA A 22 15.91 -4.76 -14.64
CA ALA A 22 14.77 -4.58 -15.53
C ALA A 22 15.21 -4.02 -16.90
N ASP A 23 16.19 -3.13 -16.96
CA ASP A 23 16.77 -2.61 -18.20
C ASP A 23 17.51 -3.69 -18.97
N GLU A 24 18.26 -4.57 -18.29
CA GLU A 24 18.91 -5.73 -18.90
C GLU A 24 17.88 -6.72 -19.47
N ASP A 25 16.84 -7.04 -18.70
CA ASP A 25 15.74 -7.92 -19.14
C ASP A 25 15.03 -7.33 -20.36
N LEU A 26 14.73 -6.04 -20.35
CA LEU A 26 14.10 -5.35 -21.47
C LEU A 26 15.00 -5.35 -22.72
N ALA A 27 16.30 -5.14 -22.56
CA ALA A 27 17.26 -5.22 -23.67
C ALA A 27 17.29 -6.63 -24.29
N ASN A 28 17.28 -7.67 -23.45
CA ASN A 28 17.21 -9.06 -23.90
C ASN A 28 15.89 -9.37 -24.62
N ILE A 29 14.75 -8.93 -24.09
CA ILE A 29 13.44 -9.09 -24.72
C ILE A 29 13.40 -8.41 -26.09
N ASN A 30 13.90 -7.17 -26.19
CA ASN A 30 13.93 -6.41 -27.44
C ASN A 30 14.87 -7.02 -28.51
N ALA A 31 15.83 -7.84 -28.10
CA ALA A 31 16.73 -8.55 -29.02
C ALA A 31 16.11 -9.82 -29.61
N LEU A 32 14.99 -10.33 -29.04
CA LEU A 32 14.31 -11.54 -29.50
C LEU A 32 13.31 -11.24 -30.62
N ASN A 33 13.18 -12.20 -31.54
CA ASN A 33 12.06 -12.22 -32.46
C ASN A 33 10.95 -13.11 -31.87
N GLU A 34 9.84 -12.51 -31.50
CA GLU A 34 8.71 -13.16 -30.83
C GLU A 34 8.08 -14.31 -31.60
N PHE A 35 8.27 -14.34 -32.94
CA PHE A 35 7.71 -15.39 -33.79
C PHE A 35 8.65 -16.59 -34.04
N THR A 36 9.97 -16.40 -33.84
CA THR A 36 10.95 -17.45 -34.20
C THR A 36 11.77 -17.94 -33.01
N ASP A 37 11.99 -17.08 -32.00
CA ASP A 37 12.95 -17.37 -30.94
C ASP A 37 12.29 -17.96 -29.69
N ILE A 38 10.95 -17.83 -29.55
CA ILE A 38 10.20 -18.40 -28.45
C ILE A 38 10.08 -19.92 -28.62
N LYS A 39 10.63 -20.66 -27.65
CA LYS A 39 10.54 -22.10 -27.59
C LYS A 39 9.34 -22.48 -26.71
N LEU A 40 8.40 -23.22 -27.28
CA LEU A 40 7.26 -23.76 -26.57
C LEU A 40 7.52 -25.21 -26.15
N VAL A 41 7.01 -25.59 -25.00
CA VAL A 41 6.95 -26.95 -24.51
C VAL A 41 5.49 -27.31 -24.23
N ASP A 42 5.08 -28.53 -24.54
CA ASP A 42 3.79 -29.04 -24.10
C ASP A 42 3.76 -29.12 -22.56
N PHE A 43 2.67 -28.72 -21.98
CA PHE A 43 2.57 -28.62 -20.52
C PHE A 43 2.76 -29.97 -19.81
N GLU A 44 2.09 -31.02 -20.32
CA GLU A 44 2.16 -32.38 -19.76
C GLU A 44 3.56 -32.98 -19.93
N GLU A 45 4.21 -32.75 -21.08
CA GLU A 45 5.59 -33.14 -21.30
C GLU A 45 6.56 -32.39 -20.40
N GLY A 46 6.31 -31.09 -20.17
CA GLY A 46 7.07 -30.25 -19.22
C GLY A 46 7.00 -30.77 -17.78
N VAL A 47 5.81 -31.13 -17.33
CA VAL A 47 5.61 -31.74 -16.00
C VAL A 47 6.29 -33.10 -15.93
N LYS A 48 6.10 -33.96 -16.91
CA LYS A 48 6.67 -35.32 -16.94
C LYS A 48 8.20 -35.34 -16.98
N SER A 49 8.81 -34.37 -17.65
CA SER A 49 10.26 -34.22 -17.72
C SER A 49 10.88 -33.51 -16.48
N GLY A 50 10.08 -32.98 -15.58
CA GLY A 50 10.56 -32.18 -14.45
C GLY A 50 10.96 -30.76 -14.83
N MET A 51 10.66 -30.30 -16.06
CA MET A 51 10.86 -28.91 -16.47
C MET A 51 9.83 -27.97 -15.79
N ILE A 52 8.64 -28.51 -15.52
CA ILE A 52 7.56 -27.83 -14.78
C ILE A 52 7.33 -28.61 -13.49
N GLU A 53 7.48 -27.94 -12.36
CA GLU A 53 7.25 -28.52 -11.03
C GLU A 53 6.19 -27.73 -10.26
N TYR A 54 5.34 -28.44 -9.51
CA TYR A 54 4.41 -27.81 -8.59
C TYR A 54 5.12 -27.58 -7.24
N ILE A 55 4.90 -26.40 -6.67
CA ILE A 55 5.36 -26.06 -5.31
C ILE A 55 4.75 -27.06 -4.32
N GLY A 56 5.60 -27.73 -3.52
CA GLY A 56 5.17 -28.70 -2.52
C GLY A 56 4.49 -28.04 -1.32
N GLN A 57 3.71 -28.85 -0.58
CA GLN A 57 3.05 -28.39 0.65
C GLN A 57 4.04 -27.90 1.72
N GLU A 58 5.27 -28.36 1.70
CA GLU A 58 6.34 -27.92 2.61
C GLU A 58 6.65 -26.42 2.44
N CYS A 59 6.71 -25.94 1.20
CA CYS A 59 6.93 -24.53 0.90
C CYS A 59 5.74 -23.68 1.37
N VAL A 60 4.52 -24.15 1.11
CA VAL A 60 3.29 -23.46 1.53
C VAL A 60 3.22 -23.39 3.06
N GLU A 61 3.55 -24.48 3.75
CA GLU A 61 3.57 -24.53 5.22
C GLU A 61 4.63 -23.60 5.81
N SER A 62 5.82 -23.58 5.21
CA SER A 62 6.89 -22.65 5.63
C SER A 62 6.43 -21.20 5.53
N PHE A 63 5.76 -20.81 4.45
CA PHE A 63 5.19 -19.48 4.29
C PHE A 63 4.19 -19.15 5.41
N TYR A 64 3.24 -20.05 5.71
CA TYR A 64 2.29 -19.81 6.81
C TYR A 64 2.98 -19.67 8.16
N GLN A 65 3.99 -20.47 8.44
CA GLN A 65 4.76 -20.37 9.68
C GLN A 65 5.47 -19.03 9.80
N ASP A 66 5.99 -18.49 8.70
CA ASP A 66 6.65 -17.18 8.70
C ASP A 66 5.65 -16.03 8.86
N VAL A 67 4.49 -16.12 8.22
CA VAL A 67 3.39 -15.16 8.42
C VAL A 67 2.92 -15.16 9.88
N LEU A 68 2.75 -16.33 10.50
CA LEU A 68 2.33 -16.44 11.91
C LEU A 68 3.32 -15.81 12.90
N LYS A 69 4.62 -15.74 12.57
CA LYS A 69 5.61 -15.04 13.41
C LYS A 69 5.34 -13.53 13.53
N CYS A 70 4.59 -12.96 12.58
CA CYS A 70 4.20 -11.55 12.61
C CYS A 70 3.06 -11.28 13.61
N SER A 71 2.28 -12.29 13.98
CA SER A 71 1.18 -12.17 14.94
C SER A 71 1.69 -11.82 16.35
N LEU A 72 0.96 -10.95 17.04
CA LEU A 72 1.31 -10.46 18.37
C LEU A 72 0.35 -10.95 19.45
N ASN A 73 -0.95 -11.06 19.13
CA ASN A 73 -2.03 -11.37 20.07
C ASN A 73 -3.06 -12.34 19.47
N SER A 74 -2.63 -13.40 18.79
CA SER A 74 -3.56 -14.37 18.16
C SER A 74 -4.55 -15.03 19.14
N ASP A 75 -4.18 -15.19 20.41
CA ASP A 75 -5.04 -15.72 21.46
C ASP A 75 -6.27 -14.81 21.75
N VAL A 76 -6.18 -13.53 21.45
CA VAL A 76 -7.29 -12.57 21.56
C VAL A 76 -8.32 -12.81 20.47
N VAL A 77 -7.87 -13.14 19.26
CA VAL A 77 -8.74 -13.40 18.11
C VAL A 77 -9.73 -14.53 18.40
N ALA A 78 -9.21 -15.67 18.91
CA ALA A 78 -10.03 -16.84 19.23
C ALA A 78 -11.13 -16.58 20.27
N ARG A 79 -10.98 -15.55 21.10
CA ARG A 79 -11.93 -15.18 22.18
C ARG A 79 -12.85 -14.02 21.81
N SER A 80 -12.57 -13.32 20.72
CA SER A 80 -13.29 -12.07 20.38
C SER A 80 -14.71 -12.29 19.88
N GLY A 81 -14.98 -13.44 19.23
CA GLY A 81 -16.23 -13.66 18.47
C GLY A 81 -16.40 -12.68 17.30
N PHE A 82 -15.28 -12.15 16.79
CA PHE A 82 -15.25 -11.15 15.74
C PHE A 82 -15.62 -11.76 14.39
N LYS A 83 -16.63 -11.19 13.74
CA LYS A 83 -17.19 -11.72 12.51
C LYS A 83 -16.71 -10.97 11.27
N ILE A 84 -16.32 -11.72 10.26
CA ILE A 84 -15.70 -11.21 9.04
C ILE A 84 -16.47 -11.69 7.82
N VAL A 85 -16.72 -10.77 6.88
CA VAL A 85 -17.01 -11.11 5.49
C VAL A 85 -15.72 -10.94 4.69
N TYR A 86 -15.34 -11.96 3.91
CA TYR A 86 -14.17 -11.96 3.08
C TYR A 86 -14.50 -12.12 1.59
N SER A 87 -13.89 -11.30 0.74
CA SER A 87 -13.90 -11.50 -0.71
C SER A 87 -12.48 -11.59 -1.25
N PRO A 88 -12.10 -12.69 -1.92
CA PRO A 88 -10.86 -12.79 -2.69
C PRO A 88 -10.94 -12.09 -4.06
N LEU A 89 -12.06 -11.45 -4.42
CA LEU A 89 -12.31 -10.81 -5.72
C LEU A 89 -11.95 -11.72 -6.91
N ASN A 90 -12.38 -12.99 -6.85
CA ASN A 90 -12.04 -14.04 -7.82
C ASN A 90 -10.53 -14.26 -8.02
N GLY A 91 -9.74 -14.02 -6.98
CA GLY A 91 -8.28 -14.10 -7.00
C GLY A 91 -7.68 -15.28 -6.25
N SER A 92 -6.36 -15.27 -6.13
CA SER A 92 -5.55 -16.31 -5.50
C SER A 92 -5.65 -16.34 -3.97
N GLY A 93 -6.14 -15.26 -3.34
CA GLY A 93 -6.22 -15.11 -1.89
C GLY A 93 -7.21 -16.04 -1.19
N ASN A 94 -8.16 -16.67 -1.90
CA ASN A 94 -9.22 -17.50 -1.29
C ASN A 94 -8.67 -18.51 -0.27
N LYS A 95 -7.77 -19.36 -0.69
CA LYS A 95 -7.21 -20.41 0.18
C LYS A 95 -6.27 -19.86 1.26
N PRO A 96 -5.22 -19.08 0.90
CA PRO A 96 -4.22 -18.68 1.88
C PRO A 96 -4.75 -17.72 2.95
N VAL A 97 -5.63 -16.77 2.59
CA VAL A 97 -6.21 -15.85 3.59
C VAL A 97 -7.12 -16.60 4.55
N ARG A 98 -7.98 -17.49 4.06
CA ARG A 98 -8.86 -18.29 4.92
C ARG A 98 -8.07 -19.17 5.87
N GLU A 99 -7.00 -19.79 5.37
CA GLU A 99 -6.14 -20.66 6.18
C GLU A 99 -5.41 -19.87 7.28
N ILE A 100 -4.84 -18.72 6.97
CA ILE A 100 -4.14 -17.91 7.97
C ILE A 100 -5.12 -17.36 9.03
N LEU A 101 -6.32 -16.92 8.64
CA LEU A 101 -7.34 -16.46 9.57
C LEU A 101 -7.80 -17.57 10.52
N LYS A 102 -7.97 -18.78 10.00
CA LYS A 102 -8.25 -19.96 10.84
C LYS A 102 -7.11 -20.24 11.84
N ARG A 103 -5.86 -20.14 11.41
CA ARG A 103 -4.69 -20.41 12.27
C ARG A 103 -4.54 -19.39 13.41
N ILE A 104 -4.96 -18.15 13.22
CA ILE A 104 -4.98 -17.16 14.32
C ILE A 104 -6.24 -17.24 15.18
N GLY A 105 -7.18 -18.15 14.88
CA GLY A 105 -8.31 -18.45 15.75
C GLY A 105 -9.67 -17.93 15.30
N ILE A 106 -9.81 -17.39 14.08
CA ILE A 106 -11.11 -17.11 13.49
C ILE A 106 -11.82 -18.45 13.24
N LYS A 107 -13.02 -18.61 13.77
CA LYS A 107 -13.81 -19.82 13.60
C LYS A 107 -14.51 -19.82 12.24
N GLU A 108 -14.85 -21.01 11.76
CA GLU A 108 -15.51 -21.17 10.46
C GLU A 108 -16.87 -20.47 10.43
N GLU A 109 -17.62 -20.50 11.54
CA GLU A 109 -18.91 -19.81 11.68
C GLU A 109 -18.81 -18.29 11.73
N ASP A 110 -17.61 -17.72 12.01
CA ASP A 110 -17.36 -16.29 12.10
C ASP A 110 -16.75 -15.71 10.81
N LEU A 111 -16.47 -16.56 9.80
CA LEU A 111 -15.92 -16.17 8.50
C LEU A 111 -16.90 -16.51 7.37
N THR A 112 -17.52 -15.49 6.80
CA THR A 112 -18.41 -15.64 5.63
C THR A 112 -17.69 -15.19 4.37
N VAL A 113 -17.60 -16.04 3.36
CA VAL A 113 -16.96 -15.69 2.05
C VAL A 113 -18.06 -15.28 1.07
N VAL A 114 -17.78 -14.24 0.25
CA VAL A 114 -18.67 -13.80 -0.82
C VAL A 114 -18.74 -14.87 -1.91
N PRO A 115 -19.88 -15.59 -2.08
CA PRO A 115 -19.92 -16.79 -2.92
C PRO A 115 -19.59 -16.53 -4.39
N GLU A 116 -20.03 -15.40 -4.94
CA GLU A 116 -19.85 -15.03 -6.35
C GLU A 116 -18.39 -14.65 -6.68
N GLN A 117 -17.60 -14.39 -5.64
CA GLN A 117 -16.20 -13.94 -5.76
C GLN A 117 -15.21 -14.93 -5.16
N GLU A 118 -15.69 -16.06 -4.62
CA GLU A 118 -14.86 -17.04 -3.89
C GLU A 118 -13.82 -17.72 -4.78
N HIS A 119 -14.22 -18.18 -5.95
CA HIS A 119 -13.34 -18.97 -6.81
C HIS A 119 -12.60 -18.09 -7.82
N PRO A 120 -11.34 -18.42 -8.14
CA PRO A 120 -10.58 -17.71 -9.18
C PRO A 120 -11.34 -17.73 -10.51
N ASP A 121 -11.54 -16.54 -11.09
CA ASP A 121 -12.14 -16.36 -12.40
C ASP A 121 -11.53 -15.16 -13.10
N GLY A 122 -10.72 -15.39 -14.14
CA GLY A 122 -10.05 -14.34 -14.90
C GLY A 122 -10.98 -13.44 -15.72
N HIS A 123 -12.28 -13.75 -15.79
CA HIS A 123 -13.29 -12.88 -16.41
C HIS A 123 -13.84 -11.82 -15.43
N PHE A 124 -13.68 -12.04 -14.11
CA PHE A 124 -14.18 -11.14 -13.07
C PHE A 124 -15.64 -10.71 -13.27
N PRO A 125 -16.59 -11.67 -13.31
CA PRO A 125 -17.96 -11.43 -13.78
C PRO A 125 -18.74 -10.42 -12.95
N THR A 126 -18.44 -10.32 -11.65
CA THR A 126 -19.13 -9.41 -10.72
C THR A 126 -18.32 -8.14 -10.43
N CYS A 127 -17.02 -8.10 -10.81
CA CYS A 127 -16.14 -6.99 -10.50
C CYS A 127 -15.12 -6.76 -11.64
N PRO A 128 -15.48 -6.02 -12.72
CA PRO A 128 -14.56 -5.77 -13.85
C PRO A 128 -13.27 -5.05 -13.48
N TYR A 129 -13.25 -4.41 -12.30
CA TYR A 129 -12.10 -3.74 -11.71
C TYR A 129 -11.84 -4.30 -10.31
N PRO A 130 -11.21 -5.49 -10.18
CA PRO A 130 -11.01 -6.15 -8.90
C PRO A 130 -9.89 -5.48 -8.09
N ASN A 131 -10.16 -4.27 -7.61
CA ASN A 131 -9.25 -3.47 -6.79
C ASN A 131 -9.97 -3.10 -5.49
N PRO A 132 -9.48 -3.53 -4.32
CA PRO A 132 -10.11 -3.26 -3.03
C PRO A 132 -10.12 -1.78 -2.61
N GLU A 133 -9.43 -0.89 -3.34
CA GLU A 133 -9.54 0.57 -3.18
C GLU A 133 -10.89 1.11 -3.67
N ILE A 134 -11.56 0.39 -4.55
CA ILE A 134 -12.76 0.86 -5.25
C ILE A 134 -14.00 0.33 -4.54
N ARG A 135 -14.88 1.23 -4.07
CA ARG A 135 -16.12 0.85 -3.38
C ARG A 135 -16.93 -0.18 -4.14
N GLN A 136 -17.03 -0.04 -5.47
CA GLN A 136 -17.79 -0.96 -6.32
C GLN A 136 -17.27 -2.41 -6.24
N ALA A 137 -15.98 -2.62 -5.99
CA ALA A 137 -15.42 -3.95 -5.79
C ALA A 137 -15.91 -4.61 -4.49
N LEU A 138 -16.28 -3.81 -3.51
CA LEU A 138 -16.71 -4.25 -2.18
C LEU A 138 -18.23 -4.40 -2.03
N GLU A 139 -19.03 -3.99 -3.00
CA GLU A 139 -20.49 -3.90 -2.92
C GLU A 139 -21.15 -5.22 -2.47
N LEU A 140 -20.77 -6.36 -3.07
CA LEU A 140 -21.32 -7.66 -2.69
C LEU A 140 -20.97 -8.04 -1.25
N GLY A 141 -19.72 -7.77 -0.86
CA GLY A 141 -19.27 -8.02 0.50
C GLY A 141 -19.94 -7.11 1.51
N LEU A 142 -20.14 -5.83 1.19
CA LEU A 142 -20.87 -4.89 2.06
C LEU A 142 -22.31 -5.31 2.28
N LYS A 143 -23.01 -5.73 1.21
CA LYS A 143 -24.36 -6.27 1.32
C LYS A 143 -24.40 -7.51 2.23
N LEU A 144 -23.45 -8.42 2.06
CA LEU A 144 -23.36 -9.62 2.89
C LEU A 144 -23.01 -9.26 4.36
N CYS A 145 -22.23 -8.21 4.60
CA CYS A 145 -21.98 -7.68 5.93
C CYS A 145 -23.27 -7.17 6.61
N GLU A 146 -24.11 -6.45 5.86
CA GLU A 146 -25.42 -5.99 6.37
C GLU A 146 -26.33 -7.17 6.73
N GLU A 147 -26.38 -8.21 5.88
CA GLU A 147 -27.20 -9.41 6.09
C GLU A 147 -26.73 -10.25 7.29
N THR A 148 -25.42 -10.37 7.48
CA THR A 148 -24.83 -11.20 8.56
C THR A 148 -24.55 -10.40 9.84
N GLY A 149 -24.57 -9.07 9.76
CA GLY A 149 -24.21 -8.21 10.88
C GLY A 149 -22.71 -8.27 11.23
N SER A 150 -21.85 -8.64 10.29
CA SER A 150 -20.41 -8.81 10.49
C SER A 150 -19.71 -7.50 10.89
N ASP A 151 -18.60 -7.62 11.61
CA ASP A 151 -17.86 -6.47 12.17
C ASP A 151 -16.91 -5.84 11.15
N LEU A 152 -16.42 -6.66 10.21
CA LEU A 152 -15.42 -6.28 9.21
C LEU A 152 -15.74 -6.91 7.85
N MET A 153 -15.64 -6.09 6.80
CA MET A 153 -15.47 -6.55 5.42
C MET A 153 -13.99 -6.51 5.07
N LEU A 154 -13.47 -7.60 4.53
CA LEU A 154 -12.10 -7.76 4.07
C LEU A 154 -12.11 -8.16 2.60
N ALA A 155 -11.33 -7.52 1.75
CA ALA A 155 -11.16 -7.92 0.35
C ALA A 155 -9.70 -7.86 -0.09
N THR A 156 -9.26 -8.88 -0.83
CA THR A 156 -7.93 -8.91 -1.45
C THR A 156 -8.05 -8.79 -2.97
N ASP A 157 -7.07 -8.18 -3.62
CA ASP A 157 -7.00 -8.15 -5.07
C ASP A 157 -6.62 -9.53 -5.66
N PRO A 158 -6.70 -9.72 -7.00
CA PRO A 158 -6.55 -11.05 -7.59
C PRO A 158 -5.20 -11.73 -7.38
N ASP A 159 -4.10 -11.00 -7.31
CA ASP A 159 -2.76 -11.54 -7.03
C ASP A 159 -2.43 -11.56 -5.53
N CYS A 160 -3.38 -11.13 -4.69
CA CYS A 160 -3.31 -11.18 -3.23
C CYS A 160 -2.12 -10.41 -2.64
N ASP A 161 -1.82 -9.23 -3.22
CA ASP A 161 -0.79 -8.35 -2.71
C ASP A 161 -1.35 -7.09 -2.01
N ARG A 162 -2.66 -6.80 -2.18
CA ARG A 162 -3.37 -5.70 -1.53
C ARG A 162 -4.57 -6.20 -0.76
N VAL A 163 -4.89 -5.48 0.34
CA VAL A 163 -6.08 -5.76 1.14
C VAL A 163 -6.77 -4.47 1.53
N GLY A 164 -8.07 -4.37 1.21
CA GLY A 164 -8.95 -3.28 1.59
C GLY A 164 -9.99 -3.74 2.60
N ILE A 165 -10.47 -2.81 3.43
CA ILE A 165 -11.43 -3.09 4.48
C ILE A 165 -12.55 -2.06 4.55
N ALA A 166 -13.71 -2.53 5.04
CA ALA A 166 -14.76 -1.69 5.56
C ALA A 166 -15.13 -2.13 6.99
N VAL A 167 -15.22 -1.17 7.88
CA VAL A 167 -15.41 -1.38 9.32
C VAL A 167 -16.83 -0.97 9.71
N LYS A 168 -17.53 -1.81 10.46
CA LYS A 168 -18.87 -1.52 10.97
C LYS A 168 -18.84 -0.27 11.86
N THR A 169 -19.77 0.65 11.58
CA THR A 169 -19.91 1.91 12.30
C THR A 169 -21.41 2.16 12.52
N GLY A 170 -21.93 1.78 13.69
CA GLY A 170 -23.37 1.75 13.93
C GLY A 170 -24.09 0.80 13.00
N ASN A 171 -24.94 1.33 12.13
CA ASN A 171 -25.70 0.54 11.13
C ASN A 171 -25.10 0.60 9.72
N ASP A 172 -23.93 1.21 9.55
CA ASP A 172 -23.25 1.40 8.25
C ASP A 172 -21.82 0.84 8.30
N TYR A 173 -21.14 0.86 7.17
CA TYR A 173 -19.75 0.41 7.03
C TYR A 173 -18.87 1.54 6.45
N LYS A 174 -17.85 1.94 7.20
CA LYS A 174 -16.85 2.93 6.74
C LYS A 174 -15.68 2.21 6.06
N LEU A 175 -15.44 2.55 4.80
CA LEU A 175 -14.23 2.13 4.08
C LEU A 175 -13.05 2.92 4.65
N LEU A 176 -11.98 2.22 5.01
CA LEU A 176 -10.73 2.84 5.41
C LEU A 176 -9.75 2.85 4.23
N THR A 177 -9.05 3.97 4.08
CA THR A 177 -8.01 4.13 3.07
C THR A 177 -6.75 3.35 3.44
N GLY A 178 -5.88 3.06 2.45
CA GLY A 178 -4.60 2.41 2.71
C GLY A 178 -3.72 3.18 3.70
N ASN A 179 -3.79 4.51 3.66
CA ASN A 179 -3.12 5.39 4.61
C ASN A 179 -3.65 5.22 6.05
N GLU A 180 -4.97 5.17 6.23
CA GLU A 180 -5.61 5.00 7.54
C GLU A 180 -5.28 3.62 8.13
N VAL A 181 -5.39 2.57 7.31
CA VAL A 181 -5.08 1.19 7.75
C VAL A 181 -3.59 1.04 8.08
N GLY A 182 -2.68 1.59 7.26
CA GLY A 182 -1.24 1.55 7.53
C GLY A 182 -0.86 2.29 8.82
N ALA A 183 -1.47 3.44 9.09
CA ALA A 183 -1.27 4.18 10.33
C ALA A 183 -1.79 3.41 11.56
N LEU A 184 -2.99 2.82 11.46
CA LEU A 184 -3.57 1.96 12.50
C LEU A 184 -2.67 0.74 12.76
N MET A 185 -2.17 0.11 11.69
CA MET A 185 -1.29 -1.06 11.78
C MET A 185 0.04 -0.70 12.45
N LEU A 186 0.66 0.43 12.10
CA LEU A 186 1.87 0.91 12.77
C LEU A 186 1.62 1.16 14.25
N TYR A 187 0.53 1.84 14.59
CA TYR A 187 0.16 2.10 15.98
C TYR A 187 -0.06 0.81 16.77
N TYR A 188 -0.80 -0.14 16.20
CA TYR A 188 -1.04 -1.44 16.81
C TYR A 188 0.27 -2.20 17.03
N ILE A 189 1.07 -2.40 15.99
CA ILE A 189 2.32 -3.16 16.06
C ILE A 189 3.27 -2.51 17.08
N ALA A 190 3.47 -1.20 17.03
CA ALA A 190 4.39 -0.51 17.92
C ALA A 190 3.91 -0.58 19.38
N SER A 191 2.62 -0.31 19.65
CA SER A 191 2.06 -0.36 21.00
C SER A 191 2.09 -1.77 21.59
N GLN A 192 1.73 -2.79 20.79
CA GLN A 192 1.72 -4.17 21.27
C GLN A 192 3.14 -4.73 21.46
N ARG A 193 4.06 -4.48 20.56
CA ARG A 193 5.47 -4.87 20.75
C ARG A 193 6.07 -4.22 22.00
N LYS A 194 5.75 -2.97 22.27
CA LYS A 194 6.16 -2.27 23.49
C LYS A 194 5.54 -2.91 24.75
N ALA A 195 4.23 -3.17 24.73
CA ALA A 195 3.53 -3.77 25.87
C ALA A 195 4.00 -5.19 26.17
N LEU A 196 4.34 -5.97 25.14
CA LEU A 196 4.84 -7.36 25.25
C LEU A 196 6.36 -7.44 25.50
N GLY A 197 7.08 -6.32 25.54
CA GLY A 197 8.54 -6.32 25.64
C GLY A 197 9.26 -6.92 24.42
N LYS A 198 8.61 -6.89 23.27
CA LYS A 198 9.09 -7.44 21.98
C LYS A 198 9.54 -6.38 20.98
N MET A 199 9.60 -5.10 21.39
CA MET A 199 10.10 -4.04 20.52
C MET A 199 11.60 -4.28 20.23
N PRO A 200 12.01 -4.36 18.95
CA PRO A 200 13.43 -4.47 18.64
C PRO A 200 14.17 -3.19 19.03
N LYS A 201 15.50 -3.27 19.11
CA LYS A 201 16.34 -2.09 19.25
C LYS A 201 16.30 -1.32 17.93
N ASP A 202 16.11 0.02 18.00
CA ASP A 202 16.08 0.92 16.85
C ASP A 202 15.11 0.43 15.74
N PRO A 203 13.78 0.27 16.06
CA PRO A 203 12.79 -0.28 15.14
C PRO A 203 12.57 0.63 13.94
N ILE A 204 12.27 0.03 12.78
CA ILE A 204 12.10 0.73 11.51
C ILE A 204 10.71 0.44 10.92
N CYS A 205 10.03 1.49 10.47
CA CYS A 205 8.88 1.41 9.58
C CYS A 205 9.24 2.07 8.24
N ILE A 206 8.96 1.39 7.13
CA ILE A 206 9.26 1.88 5.78
C ILE A 206 7.97 2.28 5.09
N LYS A 207 7.92 3.49 4.53
CA LYS A 207 6.76 4.01 3.78
C LYS A 207 7.20 4.74 2.51
N THR A 208 6.28 4.91 1.56
CA THR A 208 6.56 5.72 0.39
C THR A 208 6.44 7.22 0.69
N ILE A 209 7.07 8.05 -0.15
CA ILE A 209 6.98 9.53 -0.07
C ILE A 209 5.54 10.05 -0.26
N VAL A 210 4.63 9.23 -0.81
CA VAL A 210 3.22 9.56 -1.02
C VAL A 210 2.29 8.94 0.03
N THR A 211 2.85 8.44 1.12
CA THR A 211 2.13 7.84 2.25
C THR A 211 1.97 8.84 3.39
N THR A 212 0.93 8.70 4.21
CA THR A 212 0.54 9.65 5.27
C THR A 212 1.65 10.01 6.26
N ASP A 213 1.71 11.27 6.65
CA ASP A 213 2.63 11.77 7.68
C ASP A 213 2.11 11.54 9.13
N LEU A 214 0.89 11.01 9.30
CA LEU A 214 0.39 10.56 10.61
C LEU A 214 1.33 9.49 11.22
N THR A 215 1.94 8.67 10.38
CA THR A 215 2.94 7.67 10.80
C THR A 215 4.16 8.28 11.46
N ASN A 216 4.58 9.49 11.08
CA ASN A 216 5.73 10.16 11.68
C ASN A 216 5.42 10.50 13.15
N ARG A 217 4.18 10.94 13.44
CA ARG A 217 3.74 11.24 14.81
C ARG A 217 3.64 10.00 15.69
N ILE A 218 3.12 8.90 15.10
CA ILE A 218 3.07 7.60 15.79
C ILE A 218 4.50 7.11 16.07
N ALA A 219 5.37 7.18 15.08
CA ALA A 219 6.76 6.75 15.19
C ALA A 219 7.53 7.51 16.29
N GLU A 220 7.37 8.83 16.37
CA GLU A 220 7.95 9.66 17.42
C GLU A 220 7.58 9.15 18.83
N GLU A 221 6.30 8.78 19.07
CA GLU A 221 5.83 8.28 20.38
C GLU A 221 6.47 6.96 20.79
N PHE A 222 6.71 6.08 19.81
CA PHE A 222 7.21 4.72 20.06
C PHE A 222 8.72 4.56 19.82
N GLY A 223 9.41 5.60 19.38
CA GLY A 223 10.83 5.55 19.04
C GLY A 223 11.11 4.70 17.80
N VAL A 224 10.21 4.72 16.82
CA VAL A 224 10.35 4.02 15.53
C VAL A 224 10.98 4.97 14.52
N GLU A 225 11.99 4.52 13.81
CA GLU A 225 12.57 5.24 12.67
C GLU A 225 11.63 5.10 11.46
N ILE A 226 11.29 6.23 10.82
CA ILE A 226 10.59 6.23 9.53
C ILE A 226 11.60 6.34 8.40
N VAL A 227 11.62 5.34 7.53
CA VAL A 227 12.39 5.35 6.29
C VAL A 227 11.45 5.64 5.13
N GLU A 228 11.61 6.82 4.50
CA GLU A 228 10.86 7.17 3.29
C GLU A 228 11.58 6.69 2.04
N ILE A 229 10.81 6.11 1.10
CA ILE A 229 11.30 5.61 -0.19
C ILE A 229 10.42 6.15 -1.33
N LEU A 230 10.87 5.98 -2.58
CA LEU A 230 10.03 6.21 -3.75
C LEU A 230 8.83 5.25 -3.80
N THR A 231 7.82 5.59 -4.60
CA THR A 231 6.67 4.69 -4.84
C THR A 231 7.09 3.42 -5.55
N GLY A 232 6.66 2.30 -5.01
CA GLY A 232 6.93 0.95 -5.52
C GLY A 232 7.50 0.06 -4.43
N PHE A 233 6.79 -1.03 -4.14
CA PHE A 233 7.14 -1.92 -3.03
C PHE A 233 8.51 -2.60 -3.20
N LYS A 234 9.04 -2.66 -4.43
CA LYS A 234 10.41 -3.11 -4.70
C LYS A 234 11.46 -2.37 -3.86
N TYR A 235 11.24 -1.08 -3.59
CA TYR A 235 12.14 -0.31 -2.72
C TYR A 235 12.01 -0.68 -1.24
N ILE A 236 10.81 -1.10 -0.77
CA ILE A 236 10.66 -1.69 0.57
C ILE A 236 11.43 -3.00 0.64
N GLY A 237 11.26 -3.87 -0.37
CA GLY A 237 12.00 -5.12 -0.47
C GLY A 237 13.52 -4.93 -0.47
N GLU A 238 14.02 -3.94 -1.23
CA GLU A 238 15.43 -3.55 -1.26
C GLU A 238 15.92 -3.13 0.14
N GLN A 239 15.18 -2.27 0.85
CA GLN A 239 15.55 -1.85 2.21
C GLN A 239 15.60 -3.02 3.20
N ILE A 240 14.67 -3.97 3.10
CA ILE A 240 14.71 -5.20 3.90
C ILE A 240 15.99 -6.00 3.59
N GLY A 241 16.34 -6.15 2.30
CA GLY A 241 17.58 -6.81 1.89
C GLY A 241 18.84 -6.11 2.42
N LEU A 242 18.86 -4.77 2.44
CA LEU A 242 19.95 -4.00 3.02
C LEU A 242 20.06 -4.18 4.54
N LEU A 243 18.95 -4.31 5.25
CA LEU A 243 18.92 -4.62 6.69
C LEU A 243 19.43 -6.05 6.93
N GLU A 244 19.02 -7.02 6.13
CA GLU A 244 19.51 -8.40 6.21
C GLU A 244 21.02 -8.49 6.01
N ALA A 245 21.55 -7.82 4.99
CA ALA A 245 22.99 -7.81 4.71
C ALA A 245 23.82 -7.27 5.90
N LYS A 246 23.20 -6.45 6.77
CA LYS A 246 23.81 -5.92 8.00
C LYS A 246 23.54 -6.77 9.22
N GLY A 247 22.71 -7.83 9.11
CA GLY A 247 22.23 -8.63 10.26
C GLY A 247 21.21 -7.87 11.12
N GLU A 248 20.49 -6.90 10.56
CA GLU A 248 19.56 -5.99 11.24
C GLU A 248 18.10 -6.17 10.80
N ALA A 249 17.75 -7.27 10.14
CA ALA A 249 16.40 -7.51 9.63
C ALA A 249 15.32 -7.43 10.72
N ASP A 250 15.66 -7.77 11.96
CA ASP A 250 14.76 -7.71 13.12
C ASP A 250 14.28 -6.29 13.46
N ARG A 251 14.99 -5.25 13.00
CA ARG A 251 14.59 -3.85 13.18
C ARG A 251 13.34 -3.50 12.37
N TYR A 252 13.11 -4.18 11.25
CA TYR A 252 11.93 -3.97 10.41
C TYR A 252 10.66 -4.45 11.11
N ILE A 253 9.69 -3.56 11.29
CA ILE A 253 8.42 -3.89 11.94
C ILE A 253 7.20 -3.76 11.03
N LEU A 254 7.27 -2.90 10.01
CA LEU A 254 6.20 -2.68 9.04
C LEU A 254 6.73 -1.96 7.81
N GLY A 255 6.27 -2.35 6.63
CA GLY A 255 6.36 -1.58 5.40
C GLY A 255 5.00 -1.49 4.74
N PHE A 256 4.66 -0.33 4.15
CA PHE A 256 3.37 -0.19 3.47
C PHE A 256 3.33 0.96 2.47
N GLU A 257 2.37 0.85 1.55
CA GLU A 257 2.02 1.86 0.57
C GLU A 257 0.58 2.35 0.76
N GLU A 258 0.30 3.58 0.37
CA GLU A 258 -1.05 4.16 0.37
C GLU A 258 -2.04 3.35 -0.48
N SER A 259 -1.54 2.58 -1.43
CA SER A 259 -2.31 1.74 -2.35
C SER A 259 -2.67 0.36 -1.78
N TYR A 260 -2.90 0.29 -0.46
CA TYR A 260 -3.42 -0.90 0.24
C TYR A 260 -2.47 -2.10 0.30
N GLY A 261 -1.19 -1.89 0.03
CA GLY A 261 -0.13 -2.90 0.16
C GLY A 261 0.57 -2.81 1.52
N TYR A 262 0.62 -3.90 2.27
CA TYR A 262 1.21 -3.97 3.60
C TYR A 262 2.13 -5.19 3.72
N LEU A 263 3.15 -5.06 4.56
CA LEU A 263 4.05 -6.16 4.92
C LEU A 263 4.47 -6.01 6.40
N PRO A 264 3.85 -6.74 7.34
CA PRO A 264 4.10 -6.59 8.78
C PRO A 264 5.33 -7.37 9.29
N GLY A 265 6.13 -7.94 8.42
CA GLY A 265 7.37 -8.66 8.74
C GLY A 265 8.25 -8.87 7.52
N PRO A 266 9.52 -9.23 7.68
CA PRO A 266 10.50 -9.32 6.59
C PRO A 266 10.50 -10.68 5.85
N HIS A 267 9.45 -11.49 5.98
CA HIS A 267 9.39 -12.86 5.48
C HIS A 267 9.32 -12.98 3.94
N VAL A 268 8.86 -11.93 3.26
CA VAL A 268 8.86 -11.79 1.79
C VAL A 268 9.37 -10.40 1.40
N ARG A 269 9.53 -10.15 0.09
CA ARG A 269 10.08 -8.88 -0.44
C ARG A 269 9.09 -8.07 -1.26
N ASP A 270 7.83 -8.45 -1.24
CA ASP A 270 6.73 -7.69 -1.84
C ASP A 270 5.56 -7.61 -0.85
N LYS A 271 4.56 -6.81 -1.17
CA LYS A 271 3.29 -6.75 -0.45
C LYS A 271 2.70 -8.14 -0.26
N ASP A 272 2.18 -8.39 0.90
CA ASP A 272 1.53 -9.66 1.19
C ASP A 272 0.18 -9.45 1.87
N ALA A 273 -0.90 -9.65 1.10
CA ALA A 273 -2.24 -9.52 1.64
C ALA A 273 -2.63 -10.65 2.59
N VAL A 274 -1.90 -11.76 2.63
CA VAL A 274 -2.13 -12.83 3.62
C VAL A 274 -1.73 -12.37 5.01
N SER A 275 -0.49 -11.88 5.15
CA SER A 275 -0.02 -11.32 6.43
C SER A 275 -0.72 -9.99 6.77
N GLY A 276 -1.03 -9.17 5.75
CA GLY A 276 -1.82 -7.95 5.91
C GLY A 276 -3.22 -8.25 6.45
N SER A 277 -3.93 -9.23 5.89
CA SER A 277 -5.25 -9.68 6.37
C SER A 277 -5.19 -10.23 7.80
N MET A 278 -4.19 -11.05 8.08
CA MET A 278 -3.94 -11.56 9.42
C MET A 278 -3.79 -10.43 10.44
N MET A 279 -2.91 -9.48 10.17
CA MET A 279 -2.63 -8.36 11.08
C MET A 279 -3.83 -7.44 11.26
N ILE A 280 -4.58 -7.16 10.19
CA ILE A 280 -5.81 -6.36 10.26
C ILE A 280 -6.86 -7.04 11.12
N CYS A 281 -7.09 -8.35 10.94
CA CYS A 281 -8.09 -9.09 11.72
C CYS A 281 -7.66 -9.22 13.18
N GLU A 282 -6.39 -9.46 13.46
CA GLU A 282 -5.86 -9.49 14.83
C GLU A 282 -6.04 -8.12 15.52
N MET A 283 -5.64 -7.04 14.86
CA MET A 283 -5.81 -5.67 15.35
C MET A 283 -7.28 -5.34 15.62
N ALA A 284 -8.18 -5.66 14.67
CA ALA A 284 -9.61 -5.40 14.81
C ALA A 284 -10.23 -6.19 15.98
N ALA A 285 -9.91 -7.48 16.10
CA ALA A 285 -10.35 -8.33 17.19
C ALA A 285 -9.81 -7.85 18.54
N TYR A 286 -8.55 -7.42 18.61
CA TYR A 286 -7.95 -6.87 19.81
C TYR A 286 -8.72 -5.64 20.32
N TYR A 287 -9.01 -4.68 19.45
CA TYR A 287 -9.76 -3.49 19.85
C TYR A 287 -11.23 -3.78 20.13
N ALA A 288 -11.83 -4.73 19.42
CA ALA A 288 -13.21 -5.19 19.71
C ALA A 288 -13.35 -5.74 21.13
N THR A 289 -12.34 -6.44 21.68
CA THR A 289 -12.36 -6.88 23.10
C THR A 289 -12.34 -5.71 24.09
N GLN A 290 -11.99 -4.51 23.65
CA GLN A 290 -12.01 -3.27 24.43
C GLN A 290 -13.26 -2.43 24.13
N GLY A 291 -14.21 -2.94 23.36
CA GLY A 291 -15.43 -2.24 22.95
C GLY A 291 -15.19 -1.14 21.90
N LYS A 292 -14.10 -1.21 21.15
CA LYS A 292 -13.73 -0.22 20.13
C LYS A 292 -13.69 -0.86 18.73
N SER A 293 -14.16 -0.13 17.76
CA SER A 293 -13.92 -0.41 16.34
C SER A 293 -12.57 0.21 15.89
N LEU A 294 -12.06 -0.19 14.72
CA LEU A 294 -10.88 0.47 14.13
C LEU A 294 -11.14 1.95 13.80
N VAL A 295 -12.40 2.32 13.53
CA VAL A 295 -12.79 3.73 13.33
C VAL A 295 -12.68 4.53 14.62
N ASP A 296 -13.05 3.93 15.76
CA ASP A 296 -12.89 4.60 17.07
C ASP A 296 -11.43 4.84 17.38
N VAL A 297 -10.57 3.85 17.14
CA VAL A 297 -9.10 3.98 17.34
C VAL A 297 -8.52 5.04 16.41
N LEU A 298 -8.94 5.06 15.13
CA LEU A 298 -8.49 6.08 14.18
C LEU A 298 -8.89 7.49 14.64
N ASN A 299 -10.12 7.66 15.13
CA ASN A 299 -10.58 8.94 15.68
C ASN A 299 -9.78 9.35 16.92
N GLU A 300 -9.38 8.40 17.79
CA GLU A 300 -8.48 8.68 18.91
C GLU A 300 -7.10 9.16 18.44
N LEU A 301 -6.56 8.55 17.37
CA LEU A 301 -5.30 9.00 16.77
C LEU A 301 -5.43 10.41 16.17
N TYR A 302 -6.53 10.70 15.48
CA TYR A 302 -6.79 12.03 14.95
C TYR A 302 -6.98 13.07 16.06
N ALA A 303 -7.68 12.73 17.12
CA ALA A 303 -7.82 13.61 18.28
C ALA A 303 -6.48 13.91 18.97
N LYS A 304 -5.56 12.94 18.94
CA LYS A 304 -4.24 13.05 19.58
C LYS A 304 -3.22 13.81 18.74
N TYR A 305 -3.21 13.58 17.41
CA TYR A 305 -2.14 14.04 16.52
C TYR A 305 -2.59 15.07 15.49
N GLY A 306 -3.88 15.33 15.38
CA GLY A 306 -4.50 16.11 14.30
C GLY A 306 -5.09 15.24 13.20
N TYR A 307 -5.98 15.80 12.40
CA TYR A 307 -6.65 15.10 11.31
C TYR A 307 -5.79 15.14 10.04
N TYR A 308 -5.11 14.05 9.74
CA TYR A 308 -4.29 13.88 8.53
C TYR A 308 -5.15 13.35 7.38
N LEU A 309 -5.51 14.23 6.44
CA LEU A 309 -6.22 13.86 5.21
C LEU A 309 -5.21 13.66 4.08
N CYS A 310 -5.24 12.47 3.48
CA CYS A 310 -4.45 12.16 2.29
C CYS A 310 -5.39 11.79 1.16
N THR A 311 -5.33 12.53 0.05
CA THR A 311 -6.13 12.28 -1.16
C THR A 311 -5.25 12.25 -2.39
N GLN A 312 -5.81 11.75 -3.50
CA GLN A 312 -5.14 11.79 -4.79
C GLN A 312 -6.11 12.15 -5.91
N GLN A 313 -5.60 12.85 -6.91
CA GLN A 313 -6.32 13.13 -8.16
C GLN A 313 -5.45 12.76 -9.34
N SER A 314 -6.07 12.20 -10.37
CA SER A 314 -5.40 11.82 -11.62
C SER A 314 -5.96 12.61 -12.78
N PHE A 315 -5.08 13.20 -13.56
CA PHE A 315 -5.42 13.97 -14.76
C PHE A 315 -4.87 13.25 -15.98
N ALA A 316 -5.77 12.80 -16.85
CA ALA A 316 -5.41 12.15 -18.10
C ALA A 316 -5.30 13.19 -19.22
N PHE A 317 -4.33 12.99 -20.10
CA PHE A 317 -4.14 13.78 -21.33
C PHE A 317 -4.47 12.88 -22.53
N GLU A 318 -5.11 13.42 -23.54
CA GLU A 318 -5.56 12.61 -24.67
C GLU A 318 -4.50 12.51 -25.79
N GLY A 319 -4.40 11.31 -26.38
CA GLY A 319 -3.61 11.03 -27.57
C GLY A 319 -2.08 11.01 -27.36
N GLU A 320 -1.34 10.89 -28.45
CA GLU A 320 0.12 10.88 -28.47
C GLU A 320 0.72 12.22 -28.01
N SER A 321 0.03 13.34 -28.28
CA SER A 321 0.38 14.66 -27.77
C SER A 321 0.31 14.77 -26.24
N GLY A 322 -0.47 13.90 -25.58
CA GLY A 322 -0.63 13.92 -24.13
C GLY A 322 0.65 13.61 -23.37
N MET A 323 1.49 12.70 -23.87
CA MET A 323 2.81 12.42 -23.27
C MET A 323 3.74 13.64 -23.35
N ASN A 324 3.75 14.35 -24.48
CA ASN A 324 4.56 15.55 -24.65
C ASN A 324 4.07 16.68 -23.73
N GLN A 325 2.77 16.92 -23.68
CA GLN A 325 2.17 17.90 -22.79
C GLN A 325 2.49 17.64 -21.31
N MET A 326 2.41 16.39 -20.89
CA MET A 326 2.80 15.98 -19.54
C MET A 326 4.28 16.26 -19.27
N ALA A 327 5.17 15.95 -20.22
CA ALA A 327 6.60 16.21 -20.10
C ALA A 327 6.91 17.70 -20.05
N GLU A 328 6.22 18.53 -20.84
CA GLU A 328 6.35 20.00 -20.84
C GLU A 328 5.93 20.60 -19.49
N ILE A 329 4.80 20.17 -18.93
CA ILE A 329 4.35 20.60 -17.59
C ILE A 329 5.41 20.29 -16.54
N MET A 330 5.93 19.07 -16.53
CA MET A 330 6.95 18.67 -15.56
C MET A 330 8.24 19.46 -15.75
N ALA A 331 8.69 19.64 -16.98
CA ALA A 331 9.88 20.44 -17.30
C ALA A 331 9.73 21.91 -16.89
N HIS A 332 8.55 22.49 -17.10
CA HIS A 332 8.25 23.86 -16.68
C HIS A 332 8.33 24.02 -15.15
N LEU A 333 7.71 23.12 -14.40
CA LEU A 333 7.73 23.14 -12.93
C LEU A 333 9.12 22.88 -12.33
N GLN A 334 9.97 22.11 -13.03
CA GLN A 334 11.36 21.90 -12.66
C GLN A 334 12.23 23.15 -12.93
N ALA A 335 12.05 23.78 -14.09
CA ALA A 335 12.80 24.98 -14.45
C ALA A 335 12.39 26.21 -13.64
N HIS A 336 11.13 26.28 -13.20
CA HIS A 336 10.52 27.39 -12.46
C HIS A 336 9.83 26.87 -11.19
N PRO A 337 10.60 26.41 -10.16
CA PRO A 337 10.02 25.90 -8.92
C PRO A 337 9.12 26.96 -8.25
N LEU A 338 7.93 26.53 -7.84
CA LEU A 338 6.97 27.40 -7.19
C LEU A 338 7.56 27.97 -5.89
N GLN A 339 7.43 29.29 -5.72
CA GLN A 339 7.76 29.98 -4.48
C GLN A 339 6.52 30.17 -3.60
N GLU A 340 5.36 30.24 -4.24
CA GLU A 340 4.06 30.28 -3.59
C GLU A 340 2.99 29.61 -4.44
N LEU A 341 1.90 29.20 -3.82
CA LEU A 341 0.70 28.69 -4.45
C LEU A 341 -0.50 29.48 -3.93
N GLU A 342 -1.05 30.42 -4.75
CA GLU A 342 -2.21 31.24 -4.41
C GLU A 342 -2.12 31.94 -3.03
N GLY A 343 -0.97 32.56 -2.74
CA GLY A 343 -0.69 33.30 -1.51
C GLY A 343 -0.05 32.47 -0.37
N GLU A 344 -0.03 31.15 -0.49
CA GLU A 344 0.67 30.26 0.47
C GLU A 344 2.11 30.01 0.00
N LYS A 345 3.08 30.36 0.85
CA LYS A 345 4.51 30.15 0.52
C LYS A 345 4.89 28.69 0.49
N VAL A 346 5.69 28.33 -0.50
CA VAL A 346 6.37 27.04 -0.55
C VAL A 346 7.63 27.12 0.32
N VAL A 347 7.67 26.41 1.43
CA VAL A 347 8.81 26.40 2.37
C VAL A 347 9.82 25.32 2.08
N LEU A 348 9.43 24.21 1.45
CA LEU A 348 10.32 23.14 1.04
C LEU A 348 9.91 22.62 -0.34
N TYR A 349 10.88 22.63 -1.25
CA TYR A 349 10.76 22.05 -2.59
C TYR A 349 11.71 20.86 -2.72
N LYS A 350 11.22 19.74 -3.27
CA LYS A 350 12.06 18.58 -3.60
C LYS A 350 11.87 18.20 -5.07
N ASP A 351 12.97 18.13 -5.81
CA ASP A 351 13.03 17.55 -7.16
C ASP A 351 13.81 16.24 -7.08
N TYR A 352 13.08 15.12 -7.16
CA TYR A 352 13.69 13.80 -7.09
C TYR A 352 14.46 13.42 -8.36
N LYS A 353 14.16 14.05 -9.52
CA LYS A 353 14.93 13.84 -10.75
C LYS A 353 16.31 14.50 -10.65
N ALA A 354 16.36 15.70 -10.10
CA ALA A 354 17.61 16.41 -9.84
C ALA A 354 18.29 15.97 -8.53
N GLN A 355 17.63 15.14 -7.72
CA GLN A 355 18.04 14.69 -6.38
C GLN A 355 18.34 15.84 -5.41
N VAL A 356 17.61 16.95 -5.51
CA VAL A 356 17.81 18.16 -4.71
C VAL A 356 16.57 18.49 -3.89
N ALA A 357 16.79 18.88 -2.63
CA ALA A 357 15.80 19.51 -1.76
C ALA A 357 16.26 20.95 -1.44
N ILE A 358 15.33 21.91 -1.50
CA ILE A 358 15.60 23.33 -1.25
C ILE A 358 14.65 23.82 -0.16
N ASP A 359 15.22 24.24 0.98
CA ASP A 359 14.48 25.00 1.98
C ASP A 359 14.40 26.46 1.54
N ASN A 360 13.24 26.89 1.06
CA ASN A 360 13.05 28.24 0.52
C ASN A 360 13.11 29.34 1.60
N ARG A 361 13.03 28.99 2.89
CA ARG A 361 13.18 29.94 4.01
C ARG A 361 14.63 30.36 4.22
N THR A 362 15.56 29.42 4.00
CA THR A 362 17.00 29.62 4.21
C THR A 362 17.81 29.67 2.93
N GLY A 363 17.28 29.14 1.83
CA GLY A 363 17.98 28.90 0.58
C GLY A 363 18.93 27.68 0.62
N GLU A 364 18.92 26.91 1.71
CA GLU A 364 19.76 25.73 1.87
C GLU A 364 19.36 24.63 0.90
N LYS A 365 20.38 24.01 0.28
CA LYS A 365 20.20 22.87 -0.62
C LYS A 365 20.79 21.62 0.00
N SER A 366 20.05 20.53 -0.07
CA SER A 366 20.48 19.20 0.36
C SER A 366 20.11 18.14 -0.68
N SER A 367 20.64 16.92 -0.54
CA SER A 367 20.20 15.79 -1.35
C SER A 367 18.83 15.30 -0.87
N THR A 368 17.99 14.78 -1.81
CA THR A 368 16.78 14.06 -1.44
C THR A 368 17.07 12.72 -0.77
N GLY A 369 18.27 12.17 -0.93
CA GLY A 369 18.69 10.87 -0.40
C GLY A 369 18.06 9.67 -1.10
N LEU A 370 17.29 9.90 -2.17
CA LEU A 370 16.56 8.86 -2.91
C LEU A 370 17.05 8.75 -4.36
N PRO A 371 16.81 7.60 -5.02
CA PRO A 371 17.11 7.45 -6.45
C PRO A 371 16.41 8.51 -7.32
N GLN A 372 16.87 8.66 -8.56
CA GLN A 372 16.24 9.56 -9.50
C GLN A 372 14.82 9.12 -9.85
N SER A 373 13.87 10.06 -9.82
CA SER A 373 12.49 9.82 -10.22
C SER A 373 11.83 11.11 -10.68
N SER A 374 10.98 11.05 -11.69
CA SER A 374 10.21 12.20 -12.18
C SER A 374 9.11 12.60 -11.19
N VAL A 375 9.48 12.99 -9.98
CA VAL A 375 8.55 13.41 -8.91
C VAL A 375 8.97 14.76 -8.37
N LEU A 376 7.99 15.62 -8.11
CA LEU A 376 8.17 16.92 -7.46
C LEU A 376 7.34 16.97 -6.18
N SER A 377 7.87 17.51 -5.11
CA SER A 377 7.18 17.69 -3.83
C SER A 377 7.28 19.13 -3.37
N PHE A 378 6.16 19.68 -2.91
CA PHE A 378 6.02 21.04 -2.44
C PHE A 378 5.37 21.03 -1.06
N THR A 379 6.04 21.57 -0.04
CA THR A 379 5.48 21.76 1.28
C THR A 379 5.21 23.24 1.49
N LEU A 380 3.99 23.56 1.91
CA LEU A 380 3.52 24.92 2.16
C LEU A 380 3.80 25.36 3.59
N GLU A 381 3.78 26.67 3.85
CA GLU A 381 4.06 27.27 5.17
C GLU A 381 3.05 26.81 6.25
N ASN A 382 1.79 26.54 5.85
CA ASN A 382 0.75 26.01 6.73
C ASN A 382 0.92 24.49 7.03
N GLY A 383 1.97 23.85 6.53
CA GLY A 383 2.26 22.44 6.71
C GLY A 383 1.59 21.49 5.71
N ASN A 384 0.69 21.97 4.87
CA ASN A 384 0.12 21.18 3.79
C ASN A 384 1.18 20.86 2.74
N LYS A 385 1.04 19.72 2.09
CA LYS A 385 2.00 19.24 1.08
C LYS A 385 1.26 18.70 -0.12
N PHE A 386 1.82 18.89 -1.31
CA PHE A 386 1.38 18.17 -2.49
C PHE A 386 2.57 17.60 -3.26
N ILE A 387 2.33 16.47 -3.92
CA ILE A 387 3.34 15.78 -4.72
C ILE A 387 2.79 15.57 -6.12
N ILE A 388 3.59 15.84 -7.12
CA ILE A 388 3.26 15.67 -8.55
C ILE A 388 4.09 14.51 -9.09
N ARG A 389 3.40 13.52 -9.68
CA ARG A 389 4.04 12.35 -10.27
C ARG A 389 3.41 12.01 -11.62
N PRO A 390 4.15 12.10 -12.73
CA PRO A 390 3.70 11.60 -14.01
C PRO A 390 3.69 10.07 -14.01
N SER A 391 2.77 9.48 -14.77
CA SER A 391 2.80 8.03 -15.03
C SER A 391 3.86 7.71 -16.07
N GLY A 392 4.60 6.60 -15.88
CA GLY A 392 5.58 6.13 -16.86
C GLY A 392 4.97 5.40 -18.07
N THR A 393 3.71 4.94 -17.96
CA THR A 393 3.09 4.06 -18.97
C THR A 393 1.84 4.65 -19.62
N GLU A 394 1.26 5.68 -19.04
CA GLU A 394 0.03 6.30 -19.51
C GLU A 394 0.17 7.83 -19.46
N PRO A 395 -0.47 8.58 -20.38
CA PRO A 395 -0.44 10.04 -20.35
C PRO A 395 -1.30 10.59 -19.20
N LYS A 396 -0.81 10.44 -17.98
CA LYS A 396 -1.49 10.85 -16.74
C LYS A 396 -0.50 11.51 -15.78
N ILE A 397 -0.93 12.57 -15.14
CA ILE A 397 -0.26 13.15 -13.97
C ILE A 397 -1.12 12.87 -12.73
N LYS A 398 -0.50 12.37 -11.68
CA LYS A 398 -1.11 12.21 -10.36
C LYS A 398 -0.65 13.32 -9.45
N PHE A 399 -1.60 13.90 -8.73
CA PHE A 399 -1.37 14.76 -7.58
C PHE A 399 -1.75 13.99 -6.32
N TYR A 400 -0.87 14.04 -5.33
CA TYR A 400 -1.13 13.55 -3.99
C TYR A 400 -1.19 14.76 -3.07
N PHE A 401 -2.24 14.86 -2.26
CA PHE A 401 -2.46 15.96 -1.33
C PHE A 401 -2.38 15.46 0.10
N PHE A 402 -1.67 16.19 0.94
CA PHE A 402 -1.49 15.92 2.34
C PHE A 402 -1.89 17.16 3.11
N VAL A 403 -2.95 17.05 3.87
CA VAL A 403 -3.54 18.18 4.59
C VAL A 403 -3.69 17.82 6.07
N LEU A 404 -3.26 18.72 6.93
CA LEU A 404 -3.45 18.63 8.36
C LEU A 404 -4.52 19.63 8.81
N GLY A 405 -5.60 19.13 9.39
CA GLY A 405 -6.67 19.93 9.99
C GLY A 405 -6.86 19.58 11.46
N LYS A 406 -7.60 20.41 12.17
CA LYS A 406 -8.04 20.07 13.53
C LYS A 406 -9.13 19.01 13.56
N ASP A 407 -9.91 18.93 12.47
CA ASP A 407 -10.98 17.98 12.25
C ASP A 407 -11.17 17.68 10.76
N GLU A 408 -12.04 16.72 10.44
CA GLU A 408 -12.32 16.31 9.06
C GLU A 408 -12.86 17.46 8.19
N ALA A 409 -13.72 18.29 8.74
CA ALA A 409 -14.36 19.38 7.98
C ALA A 409 -13.33 20.42 7.54
N GLU A 410 -12.44 20.81 8.44
CA GLU A 410 -11.35 21.73 8.15
C GLU A 410 -10.36 21.14 7.14
N ALA A 411 -9.94 19.88 7.34
CA ALA A 411 -9.01 19.20 6.44
C ALA A 411 -9.57 19.07 5.03
N ARG A 412 -10.86 18.70 4.88
CA ARG A 412 -11.52 18.60 3.56
C ARG A 412 -11.70 19.96 2.88
N ALA A 413 -11.99 21.01 3.66
CA ALA A 413 -12.09 22.36 3.10
C ALA A 413 -10.73 22.84 2.58
N ALA A 414 -9.65 22.60 3.32
CA ALA A 414 -8.29 22.97 2.93
C ALA A 414 -7.81 22.12 1.73
N GLU A 415 -8.09 20.81 1.71
CA GLU A 415 -7.77 19.92 0.59
C GLU A 415 -8.44 20.37 -0.70
N LYS A 416 -9.73 20.73 -0.64
CA LYS A 416 -10.47 21.22 -1.81
C LYS A 416 -9.80 22.46 -2.42
N VAL A 417 -9.43 23.43 -1.59
CA VAL A 417 -8.73 24.65 -2.04
C VAL A 417 -7.38 24.31 -2.65
N LEU A 418 -6.60 23.44 -1.98
CA LEU A 418 -5.28 23.00 -2.45
C LEU A 418 -5.40 22.30 -3.82
N ALA A 419 -6.35 21.38 -3.97
CA ALA A 419 -6.57 20.64 -5.20
C ALA A 419 -7.03 21.55 -6.36
N GLU A 420 -7.94 22.51 -6.11
CA GLU A 420 -8.36 23.50 -7.09
C GLU A 420 -7.18 24.36 -7.57
N ASN A 421 -6.30 24.78 -6.65
CA ASN A 421 -5.13 25.57 -6.98
C ASN A 421 -4.09 24.77 -7.77
N CYS A 422 -3.82 23.53 -7.38
CA CYS A 422 -2.92 22.64 -8.10
C CYS A 422 -3.41 22.32 -9.53
N THR A 423 -4.73 22.25 -9.74
CA THR A 423 -5.30 22.03 -11.08
C THR A 423 -4.95 23.15 -12.07
N LYS A 424 -4.72 24.38 -11.58
CA LYS A 424 -4.30 25.52 -12.42
C LYS A 424 -2.89 25.32 -12.98
N LEU A 425 -2.01 24.58 -12.28
CA LEU A 425 -0.64 24.28 -12.72
C LEU A 425 -0.61 23.44 -14.01
N LEU A 426 -1.69 22.71 -14.31
CA LEU A 426 -1.80 21.91 -15.54
C LEU A 426 -2.14 22.75 -16.78
N LYS A 427 -2.47 24.04 -16.59
CA LYS A 427 -2.89 24.96 -17.66
C LYS A 427 -1.84 26.03 -17.93
N ALA A 428 -0.82 26.11 -17.10
CA ALA A 428 0.30 27.04 -17.23
C ALA A 428 1.41 26.46 -18.11
#